data_fb13bda600c4e164d5500b6f9a1d773c
#
_entry.id   fb13bda600c4e164d5500b6f9a1d773c
#
_cell.length_a   1.000
_cell.length_b   1.000
_cell.length_c   1.000
_cell.angle_alpha   90.00
_cell.angle_beta   90.00
_cell.angle_gamma   90.00
#
_symmetry.space_group_name_H-M   'P 1'
#
loop_
_entity.id
_entity.type
_entity.pdbx_description
1 polymer ?
#
loop_
_entity_poly.entity_id
_entity_poly.type
_entity_poly.pdbx_seq_one_letter_code
_entity_poly.pdbx_strand_id
1 'polypeptide(L)'
;MSENGVGLPLDRINLSSEPVTSTSDDPRRQNFYEVSTLDGGVKEKLHVVSEQPAKVHAVPIHQRPDLLVPCADLVNCEWQRSQAARVHSLQKSCSEFPVNLVLLQGRGETERLLGHARLSRVVGHSGSLFVESVVVSVAERGKGYGRTLMEKTERYARSRGFKRLCLTTHDKQHFYAHLGYVLSTPVQNAGAMTAFIPMETLLRFSRMPSEETSVQTQTKMHAQGDRDSGGGCAVRSPPSFSLPPPPPLSIPTPPPPPPPTIPFQTLTETPYRDAKGLPIYWMHKDI
;
A
#
# COMPACT_ATOMS: atom_id res chain seq x y z
N MET A 1 -18.38 54.96 -23.67
CA MET A 1 -19.69 55.26 -23.03
C MET A 1 -19.87 54.31 -21.90
N SER A 2 -19.68 54.89 -20.72
CA SER A 2 -20.32 54.64 -19.38
C SER A 2 -20.08 53.24 -18.80
N GLU A 3 -19.15 53.05 -17.94
CA GLU A 3 -19.05 53.31 -16.49
C GLU A 3 -20.32 52.96 -15.72
N ASN A 4 -20.17 51.98 -14.79
CA ASN A 4 -20.51 52.20 -13.38
C ASN A 4 -20.00 51.06 -12.53
N GLY A 5 -19.07 51.37 -11.66
CA GLY A 5 -18.68 50.60 -10.50
C GLY A 5 -19.58 50.92 -9.31
N VAL A 6 -19.72 49.97 -8.42
CA VAL A 6 -20.11 50.21 -7.03
C VAL A 6 -19.25 49.38 -6.10
N GLY A 7 -18.64 50.12 -5.18
CA GLY A 7 -17.69 49.64 -4.21
C GLY A 7 -18.31 48.96 -3.00
N LEU A 8 -17.45 48.24 -2.32
CA LEU A 8 -17.64 47.65 -0.99
C LEU A 8 -17.40 48.66 0.12
N PRO A 9 -17.97 48.48 1.29
CA PRO A 9 -17.34 48.96 2.51
C PRO A 9 -16.77 47.85 3.38
N LEU A 10 -15.52 48.06 3.79
CA LEU A 10 -14.85 47.42 4.90
C LEU A 10 -15.45 47.94 6.21
N ASP A 11 -15.87 47.09 7.09
CA ASP A 11 -16.05 47.44 8.50
C ASP A 11 -15.14 46.60 9.39
N ARG A 12 -14.34 47.36 10.12
CA ARG A 12 -13.51 46.97 11.25
C ARG A 12 -14.37 46.71 12.47
N ILE A 13 -14.11 45.61 13.20
CA ILE A 13 -14.46 45.49 14.61
C ILE A 13 -13.34 44.73 15.32
N ASN A 14 -12.53 45.40 16.02
CA ASN A 14 -12.34 45.70 17.44
C ASN A 14 -12.08 44.48 18.33
N LEU A 15 -10.81 44.44 18.80
CA LEU A 15 -10.35 43.61 19.93
C LEU A 15 -11.02 44.05 21.24
N SER A 16 -11.47 43.09 22.02
CA SER A 16 -11.42 43.20 23.49
C SER A 16 -11.16 41.80 24.06
N SER A 17 -10.07 41.78 24.77
CA SER A 17 -9.57 40.75 25.66
C SER A 17 -10.34 40.76 26.96
N GLU A 18 -10.76 39.57 27.48
CA GLU A 18 -10.79 39.25 28.89
C GLU A 18 -10.90 37.75 29.14
N PRO A 19 -10.45 37.20 30.28
CA PRO A 19 -10.02 35.84 30.46
C PRO A 19 -11.13 34.92 30.93
N VAL A 20 -11.19 33.71 30.40
CA VAL A 20 -12.15 32.69 30.86
C VAL A 20 -11.43 31.51 31.48
N THR A 21 -11.76 31.35 32.75
CA THR A 21 -11.47 30.24 33.62
C THR A 21 -11.82 28.89 32.99
N SER A 22 -10.89 27.96 33.18
CA SER A 22 -11.04 26.55 32.84
C SER A 22 -12.17 25.88 33.61
N THR A 23 -13.15 25.36 32.90
CA THR A 23 -13.97 24.23 33.37
C THR A 23 -14.04 23.20 32.25
N SER A 24 -13.51 22.05 32.58
CA SER A 24 -13.54 20.84 31.74
C SER A 24 -14.94 20.27 31.76
N ASP A 25 -15.72 20.46 30.71
CA ASP A 25 -16.95 19.75 30.46
C ASP A 25 -16.74 18.75 29.33
N ASP A 26 -16.77 17.46 29.71
CA ASP A 26 -16.77 16.31 28.81
C ASP A 26 -18.20 16.08 28.25
N PRO A 27 -18.45 16.23 26.93
CA PRO A 27 -19.81 16.17 26.38
C PRO A 27 -20.36 14.74 26.16
N ARG A 28 -19.93 13.75 26.95
CA ARG A 28 -20.31 12.35 26.73
C ARG A 28 -21.38 11.81 27.68
N ARG A 29 -22.14 12.62 28.37
CA ARG A 29 -23.28 12.16 29.18
C ARG A 29 -24.55 12.90 28.78
N GLN A 30 -25.30 12.35 27.81
CA GLN A 30 -26.71 12.66 27.68
C GLN A 30 -27.52 11.69 28.55
N ASN A 31 -28.08 12.24 29.64
CA ASN A 31 -29.02 11.51 30.49
C ASN A 31 -30.42 11.66 29.88
N PHE A 32 -31.01 10.56 29.46
CA PHE A 32 -32.44 10.48 29.14
C PHE A 32 -33.18 10.08 30.39
N TYR A 33 -34.18 10.87 30.75
CA TYR A 33 -35.11 10.57 31.85
C TYR A 33 -36.43 10.07 31.25
N GLU A 34 -36.83 8.88 31.58
CA GLU A 34 -38.15 8.35 31.30
C GLU A 34 -38.94 8.35 32.63
N VAL A 35 -39.98 9.18 32.72
CA VAL A 35 -40.83 9.30 33.89
C VAL A 35 -42.08 8.44 33.67
N SER A 36 -42.13 7.29 34.34
CA SER A 36 -43.34 6.46 34.41
C SER A 36 -44.08 6.75 35.72
N THR A 37 -45.22 7.44 35.65
CA THR A 37 -46.14 7.65 36.78
C THR A 37 -47.09 6.49 36.89
N LEU A 38 -46.92 5.65 37.89
CA LEU A 38 -47.96 4.77 38.42
C LEU A 38 -47.93 4.85 39.94
N ASP A 39 -49.12 5.10 40.48
CA ASP A 39 -49.58 5.24 41.83
C ASP A 39 -48.65 4.65 42.94
N GLY A 40 -48.24 5.55 43.88
CA GLY A 40 -47.77 5.14 45.21
C GLY A 40 -46.26 4.83 45.35
N GLY A 41 -45.39 5.73 44.98
CA GLY A 41 -43.97 5.65 45.37
C GLY A 41 -42.98 5.87 44.22
N VAL A 42 -42.37 7.03 44.19
CA VAL A 42 -41.31 7.39 43.21
C VAL A 42 -40.06 6.55 43.52
N LYS A 43 -39.84 5.47 42.78
CA LYS A 43 -38.55 4.81 42.70
C LYS A 43 -37.89 5.25 41.38
N GLU A 44 -37.02 6.27 41.45
CA GLU A 44 -36.11 6.58 40.37
C GLU A 44 -35.21 5.37 40.07
N LYS A 45 -35.51 4.70 38.98
CA LYS A 45 -34.61 3.68 38.41
C LYS A 45 -33.75 4.37 37.37
N LEU A 46 -32.56 4.82 37.80
CA LEU A 46 -31.53 5.25 36.90
C LEU A 46 -31.12 4.09 35.99
N HIS A 47 -31.71 4.03 34.80
CA HIS A 47 -31.17 3.19 33.73
C HIS A 47 -29.94 3.90 33.17
N VAL A 48 -28.78 3.60 33.72
CA VAL A 48 -27.52 3.88 33.06
C VAL A 48 -27.46 2.96 31.85
N VAL A 49 -27.86 3.46 30.69
CA VAL A 49 -27.55 2.82 29.42
C VAL A 49 -26.05 2.90 29.28
N SER A 50 -25.36 1.83 29.67
CA SER A 50 -23.96 1.63 29.38
C SER A 50 -23.83 1.59 27.85
N GLU A 51 -23.52 2.73 27.23
CA GLU A 51 -23.10 2.77 25.83
C GLU A 51 -21.81 1.98 25.71
N GLN A 52 -21.97 0.70 25.41
CA GLN A 52 -20.83 -0.09 24.98
C GLN A 52 -20.23 0.60 23.76
N PRO A 53 -18.90 0.84 23.72
CA PRO A 53 -18.27 1.52 22.63
C PRO A 53 -18.65 0.80 21.33
N ALA A 54 -19.24 1.55 20.40
CA ALA A 54 -19.76 1.00 19.17
C ALA A 54 -18.65 0.22 18.43
N LYS A 55 -18.90 -1.05 18.20
CA LYS A 55 -17.91 -2.02 17.68
C LYS A 55 -17.39 -1.57 16.32
N VAL A 56 -16.06 -1.43 16.20
CA VAL A 56 -15.37 -1.10 14.94
C VAL A 56 -14.95 -2.39 14.24
N HIS A 57 -15.34 -2.53 12.96
CA HIS A 57 -15.02 -3.69 12.16
C HIS A 57 -14.67 -3.29 10.72
N ALA A 58 -14.03 -4.19 9.97
CA ALA A 58 -13.70 -3.97 8.57
C ALA A 58 -14.29 -5.07 7.71
N VAL A 59 -14.85 -4.68 6.57
CA VAL A 59 -15.44 -5.59 5.59
C VAL A 59 -14.98 -5.26 4.18
N PRO A 60 -14.87 -6.25 3.28
CA PRO A 60 -14.65 -6.00 1.86
C PRO A 60 -15.86 -5.28 1.24
N ILE A 61 -15.61 -4.23 0.44
CA ILE A 61 -16.69 -3.40 -0.14
C ILE A 61 -17.58 -4.20 -1.12
N HIS A 62 -17.05 -5.24 -1.75
CA HIS A 62 -17.85 -6.09 -2.64
C HIS A 62 -18.93 -6.90 -1.90
N GLN A 63 -18.87 -6.98 -0.56
CA GLN A 63 -19.94 -7.51 0.30
C GLN A 63 -20.93 -6.42 0.74
N ARG A 64 -20.65 -5.15 0.43
CA ARG A 64 -21.43 -3.96 0.84
C ARG A 64 -21.53 -2.97 -0.32
N PRO A 65 -22.27 -3.32 -1.38
CA PRO A 65 -22.44 -2.46 -2.56
C PRO A 65 -23.14 -1.13 -2.23
N ASP A 66 -23.91 -1.06 -1.16
CA ASP A 66 -24.50 0.14 -0.59
C ASP A 66 -23.48 1.22 -0.19
N LEU A 67 -22.25 0.81 0.13
CA LEU A 67 -21.16 1.70 0.54
C LEU A 67 -20.29 2.21 -0.62
N LEU A 68 -20.56 1.83 -1.87
CA LEU A 68 -19.74 2.23 -3.02
C LEU A 68 -19.68 3.75 -3.19
N VAL A 69 -20.83 4.42 -3.15
CA VAL A 69 -20.90 5.88 -3.30
C VAL A 69 -20.32 6.59 -2.08
N PRO A 70 -20.72 6.29 -0.83
CA PRO A 70 -20.10 6.90 0.34
C PRO A 70 -18.58 6.69 0.44
N CYS A 71 -18.09 5.51 0.03
CA CYS A 71 -16.66 5.23 0.01
C CYS A 71 -15.95 6.01 -1.11
N ALA A 72 -16.58 6.20 -2.26
CA ALA A 72 -16.04 7.02 -3.33
C ALA A 72 -15.87 8.48 -2.88
N ASP A 73 -16.86 9.03 -2.18
CA ASP A 73 -16.79 10.38 -1.59
C ASP A 73 -15.64 10.47 -0.57
N LEU A 74 -15.54 9.50 0.34
CA LEU A 74 -14.47 9.45 1.33
C LEU A 74 -13.08 9.46 0.68
N VAL A 75 -12.86 8.64 -0.35
CA VAL A 75 -11.55 8.57 -1.04
C VAL A 75 -11.30 9.83 -1.86
N ASN A 76 -12.34 10.43 -2.44
CA ASN A 76 -12.23 11.67 -3.22
C ASN A 76 -11.90 12.89 -2.36
N CYS A 77 -12.16 12.87 -1.04
CA CYS A 77 -11.70 13.92 -0.13
C CYS A 77 -10.16 14.06 -0.10
N GLU A 78 -9.42 12.96 -0.33
CA GLU A 78 -7.95 13.00 -0.35
C GLU A 78 -7.37 13.06 -1.78
N TRP A 79 -7.97 12.31 -2.70
CA TRP A 79 -7.49 12.21 -4.08
C TRP A 79 -8.65 12.40 -5.04
N GLN A 80 -8.85 13.62 -5.48
CA GLN A 80 -9.96 13.97 -6.36
C GLN A 80 -9.93 13.20 -7.68
N ARG A 81 -11.08 12.63 -8.01
CA ARG A 81 -11.37 11.93 -9.26
C ARG A 81 -12.86 12.06 -9.57
N SER A 82 -13.25 11.85 -10.84
CA SER A 82 -14.68 11.79 -11.15
C SER A 82 -15.36 10.68 -10.34
N GLN A 83 -16.57 10.95 -9.84
CA GLN A 83 -17.35 10.02 -9.03
C GLN A 83 -17.53 8.66 -9.74
N ALA A 84 -17.93 8.68 -11.01
CA ALA A 84 -18.11 7.47 -11.80
C ALA A 84 -16.82 6.63 -11.91
N ALA A 85 -15.67 7.28 -12.16
CA ALA A 85 -14.38 6.58 -12.25
C ALA A 85 -13.95 6.02 -10.89
N ARG A 86 -14.26 6.69 -9.78
CA ARG A 86 -13.96 6.20 -8.43
C ARG A 86 -14.83 4.99 -8.10
N VAL A 87 -16.15 5.09 -8.29
CA VAL A 87 -17.10 3.99 -8.08
C VAL A 87 -16.71 2.78 -8.93
N HIS A 88 -16.42 2.98 -10.21
CA HIS A 88 -15.94 1.89 -11.10
C HIS A 88 -14.65 1.23 -10.57
N SER A 89 -13.72 2.01 -10.02
CA SER A 89 -12.50 1.46 -9.40
C SER A 89 -12.80 0.63 -8.15
N LEU A 90 -13.76 1.05 -7.31
CA LEU A 90 -14.18 0.34 -6.11
C LEU A 90 -14.94 -0.95 -6.45
N GLN A 91 -15.75 -0.94 -7.51
CA GLN A 91 -16.48 -2.12 -8.02
C GLN A 91 -15.57 -3.25 -8.48
N LYS A 92 -14.30 -2.97 -8.82
CA LYS A 92 -13.30 -4.01 -9.13
C LYS A 92 -12.87 -4.83 -7.91
N SER A 93 -13.35 -4.48 -6.71
CA SER A 93 -13.09 -5.25 -5.50
C SER A 93 -13.67 -6.66 -5.62
N CYS A 94 -12.84 -7.66 -5.38
CA CYS A 94 -13.24 -9.07 -5.41
C CYS A 94 -12.40 -9.89 -4.42
N SER A 95 -12.79 -11.14 -4.18
CA SER A 95 -12.05 -12.04 -3.27
C SER A 95 -10.63 -12.36 -3.74
N GLU A 96 -10.36 -12.28 -5.04
CA GLU A 96 -9.07 -12.63 -5.65
C GLU A 96 -8.11 -11.45 -5.81
N PHE A 97 -8.45 -10.30 -5.24
CA PHE A 97 -7.74 -9.02 -5.36
C PHE A 97 -7.92 -8.33 -6.74
N PRO A 98 -7.97 -7.00 -6.76
CA PRO A 98 -7.82 -6.12 -5.59
C PRO A 98 -9.01 -6.20 -4.63
N VAL A 99 -8.75 -6.02 -3.32
CA VAL A 99 -9.78 -5.91 -2.29
C VAL A 99 -9.79 -4.49 -1.75
N ASN A 100 -10.96 -3.86 -1.72
CA ASN A 100 -11.17 -2.60 -1.03
C ASN A 100 -11.83 -2.91 0.32
N LEU A 101 -11.13 -2.61 1.43
CA LEU A 101 -11.65 -2.75 2.79
C LEU A 101 -12.26 -1.43 3.24
N VAL A 102 -13.43 -1.47 3.86
CA VAL A 102 -14.05 -0.33 4.52
C VAL A 102 -14.10 -0.58 6.02
N LEU A 103 -13.71 0.45 6.79
CA LEU A 103 -13.78 0.45 8.24
C LEU A 103 -15.10 1.07 8.66
N LEU A 104 -15.87 0.33 9.45
CA LEU A 104 -17.21 0.70 9.88
C LEU A 104 -17.30 0.73 11.40
N GLN A 105 -18.10 1.64 11.93
CA GLN A 105 -18.46 1.71 13.34
C GLN A 105 -19.97 1.58 13.51
N GLY A 106 -20.41 0.75 14.46
CA GLY A 106 -21.83 0.50 14.71
C GLY A 106 -22.36 -0.73 14.02
N ARG A 107 -23.67 -0.82 13.87
CA ARG A 107 -24.41 -1.88 13.16
C ARG A 107 -25.72 -1.35 12.61
N GLY A 108 -26.18 -1.92 11.48
CA GLY A 108 -27.45 -1.59 10.86
C GLY A 108 -27.54 -0.11 10.47
N GLU A 109 -28.65 0.54 10.78
CA GLU A 109 -28.92 1.93 10.39
C GLU A 109 -27.99 2.98 11.04
N THR A 110 -27.39 2.64 12.18
CA THR A 110 -26.43 3.52 12.87
C THR A 110 -25.00 3.34 12.42
N GLU A 111 -24.77 2.49 11.41
CA GLU A 111 -23.42 2.19 10.94
C GLU A 111 -22.80 3.38 10.20
N ARG A 112 -21.56 3.69 10.53
CA ARG A 112 -20.81 4.83 9.98
C ARG A 112 -19.56 4.36 9.28
N LEU A 113 -19.32 4.86 8.08
CA LEU A 113 -18.08 4.65 7.34
C LEU A 113 -16.97 5.56 7.91
N LEU A 114 -15.92 4.95 8.45
CA LEU A 114 -14.79 5.64 9.09
C LEU A 114 -13.56 5.74 8.19
N GLY A 115 -13.30 4.74 7.35
CA GLY A 115 -12.07 4.69 6.56
C GLY A 115 -12.09 3.64 5.46
N HIS A 116 -11.06 3.68 4.63
CA HIS A 116 -10.86 2.79 3.50
C HIS A 116 -9.38 2.44 3.35
N ALA A 117 -9.10 1.21 2.92
CA ALA A 117 -7.79 0.75 2.47
C ALA A 117 -7.96 -0.23 1.31
N ARG A 118 -7.09 -0.16 0.31
CA ARG A 118 -7.07 -1.10 -0.81
C ARG A 118 -5.88 -2.03 -0.70
N LEU A 119 -6.11 -3.29 -1.01
CA LEU A 119 -5.11 -4.33 -1.10
C LEU A 119 -5.01 -4.85 -2.54
N SER A 120 -3.81 -4.93 -3.07
CA SER A 120 -3.51 -5.53 -4.37
C SER A 120 -2.31 -6.48 -4.27
N ARG A 121 -2.12 -7.38 -5.24
CA ARG A 121 -0.98 -8.31 -5.24
C ARG A 121 0.31 -7.58 -5.60
N VAL A 122 1.42 -8.02 -5.03
CA VAL A 122 2.77 -7.61 -5.44
C VAL A 122 3.24 -8.56 -6.54
N VAL A 123 3.74 -8.01 -7.64
CA VAL A 123 4.26 -8.80 -8.77
C VAL A 123 5.57 -9.48 -8.35
N GLY A 124 5.70 -10.77 -8.64
CA GLY A 124 6.88 -11.56 -8.29
C GLY A 124 6.96 -12.01 -6.81
N HIS A 125 6.01 -11.57 -5.94
CA HIS A 125 6.01 -11.90 -4.51
C HIS A 125 4.66 -12.45 -4.08
N SER A 126 4.45 -13.76 -4.24
CA SER A 126 3.16 -14.44 -3.99
C SER A 126 2.66 -14.31 -2.55
N GLY A 127 3.56 -14.17 -1.57
CA GLY A 127 3.24 -13.99 -0.15
C GLY A 127 3.02 -12.54 0.29
N SER A 128 3.05 -11.56 -0.63
CA SER A 128 3.00 -10.14 -0.31
C SER A 128 1.78 -9.45 -0.93
N LEU A 129 1.21 -8.49 -0.19
CA LEU A 129 0.20 -7.57 -0.71
C LEU A 129 0.71 -6.13 -0.63
N PHE A 130 0.23 -5.32 -1.54
CA PHE A 130 0.46 -3.88 -1.56
C PHE A 130 -0.77 -3.16 -1.01
N VAL A 131 -0.55 -2.27 -0.03
CA VAL A 131 -1.59 -1.44 0.60
C VAL A 131 -1.55 -0.06 -0.05
N GLU A 132 -2.69 0.39 -0.53
CA GLU A 132 -2.85 1.68 -1.17
C GLU A 132 -4.15 2.37 -0.77
N SER A 133 -4.24 3.68 -1.00
CA SER A 133 -5.44 4.47 -0.76
C SER A 133 -5.96 4.35 0.68
N VAL A 134 -5.05 4.38 1.66
CA VAL A 134 -5.40 4.38 3.09
C VAL A 134 -5.93 5.76 3.47
N VAL A 135 -7.19 5.83 3.87
CA VAL A 135 -7.83 7.10 4.26
C VAL A 135 -8.76 6.88 5.44
N VAL A 136 -8.81 7.87 6.33
CA VAL A 136 -9.78 7.99 7.43
C VAL A 136 -10.55 9.29 7.24
N SER A 137 -11.86 9.25 7.46
CA SER A 137 -12.73 10.42 7.40
C SER A 137 -12.13 11.58 8.21
N VAL A 138 -12.13 12.78 7.63
CA VAL A 138 -11.51 13.97 8.24
C VAL A 138 -12.05 14.22 9.65
N ALA A 139 -13.38 14.08 9.85
CA ALA A 139 -14.05 14.25 11.13
C ALA A 139 -13.64 13.22 12.19
N GLU A 140 -13.04 12.10 11.76
CA GLU A 140 -12.68 10.97 12.62
C GLU A 140 -11.17 10.81 12.82
N ARG A 141 -10.36 11.74 12.29
CA ARG A 141 -8.91 11.76 12.47
C ARG A 141 -8.52 12.09 13.93
N GLY A 142 -7.34 11.68 14.33
CA GLY A 142 -6.85 11.86 15.70
C GLY A 142 -7.42 10.88 16.74
N LYS A 143 -8.44 10.09 16.39
CA LYS A 143 -9.13 9.14 17.27
C LYS A 143 -8.57 7.71 17.22
N GLY A 144 -7.43 7.49 16.57
CA GLY A 144 -6.80 6.17 16.47
C GLY A 144 -7.32 5.26 15.34
N TYR A 145 -8.31 5.70 14.56
CA TYR A 145 -8.89 4.86 13.51
C TYR A 145 -7.94 4.50 12.37
N GLY A 146 -6.90 5.29 12.10
CA GLY A 146 -5.85 4.93 11.16
C GLY A 146 -5.09 3.68 11.59
N ARG A 147 -4.72 3.58 12.87
CA ARG A 147 -4.12 2.38 13.48
C ARG A 147 -5.08 1.19 13.37
N THR A 148 -6.33 1.38 13.80
CA THR A 148 -7.35 0.32 13.75
C THR A 148 -7.58 -0.19 12.33
N LEU A 149 -7.63 0.71 11.33
CA LEU A 149 -7.76 0.35 9.91
C LEU A 149 -6.59 -0.54 9.47
N MET A 150 -5.35 -0.13 9.76
CA MET A 150 -4.17 -0.92 9.40
C MET A 150 -4.14 -2.28 10.11
N GLU A 151 -4.45 -2.36 11.40
CA GLU A 151 -4.55 -3.62 12.15
C GLU A 151 -5.61 -4.58 11.56
N LYS A 152 -6.77 -4.04 11.13
CA LYS A 152 -7.81 -4.83 10.45
C LYS A 152 -7.35 -5.29 9.07
N THR A 153 -6.63 -4.43 8.34
CA THR A 153 -6.04 -4.74 7.03
C THR A 153 -4.99 -5.84 7.13
N GLU A 154 -4.10 -5.77 8.12
CA GLU A 154 -3.11 -6.82 8.43
C GLU A 154 -3.79 -8.14 8.79
N ARG A 155 -4.81 -8.08 9.65
CA ARG A 155 -5.57 -9.29 10.03
C ARG A 155 -6.26 -9.93 8.83
N TYR A 156 -6.87 -9.13 7.95
CA TYR A 156 -7.47 -9.61 6.72
C TYR A 156 -6.43 -10.28 5.82
N ALA A 157 -5.27 -9.65 5.62
CA ALA A 157 -4.19 -10.21 4.81
C ALA A 157 -3.69 -11.56 5.36
N ARG A 158 -3.47 -11.65 6.69
CA ARG A 158 -3.10 -12.90 7.36
C ARG A 158 -4.14 -14.00 7.17
N SER A 159 -5.43 -13.68 7.31
CA SER A 159 -6.52 -14.65 7.11
C SER A 159 -6.59 -15.19 5.69
N ARG A 160 -5.97 -14.48 4.72
CA ARG A 160 -5.84 -14.88 3.32
C ARG A 160 -4.51 -15.56 3.01
N GLY A 161 -3.67 -15.83 4.04
CA GLY A 161 -2.39 -16.54 3.90
C GLY A 161 -1.20 -15.67 3.49
N PHE A 162 -1.35 -14.34 3.45
CA PHE A 162 -0.23 -13.43 3.15
C PHE A 162 0.61 -13.18 4.39
N LYS A 163 1.91 -12.98 4.18
CA LYS A 163 2.92 -12.83 5.23
C LYS A 163 3.55 -11.44 5.27
N ARG A 164 3.32 -10.62 4.24
CA ARG A 164 3.93 -9.29 4.14
C ARG A 164 2.96 -8.29 3.53
N LEU A 165 2.96 -7.08 4.09
CA LEU A 165 2.34 -5.91 3.50
C LEU A 165 3.41 -4.92 3.07
N CYS A 166 3.31 -4.41 1.85
CA CYS A 166 4.13 -3.35 1.29
C CYS A 166 3.27 -2.11 1.07
N LEU A 167 3.85 -0.94 1.17
CA LEU A 167 3.17 0.32 0.87
C LEU A 167 4.15 1.41 0.45
N THR A 168 3.60 2.51 -0.06
CA THR A 168 4.34 3.76 -0.25
C THR A 168 3.64 4.90 0.45
N THR A 169 4.42 5.90 0.87
CA THR A 169 3.90 7.15 1.42
C THR A 169 4.80 8.32 1.04
N HIS A 170 4.22 9.52 0.95
CA HIS A 170 4.98 10.75 0.72
C HIS A 170 5.39 11.42 2.05
N ASP A 171 4.52 11.37 3.07
CA ASP A 171 4.63 12.17 4.29
C ASP A 171 4.19 11.45 5.58
N LYS A 172 3.76 10.19 5.51
CA LYS A 172 3.27 9.42 6.67
C LYS A 172 4.22 8.31 7.11
N GLN A 173 5.50 8.35 6.71
CA GLN A 173 6.48 7.31 7.04
C GLN A 173 6.63 7.10 8.56
N HIS A 174 6.58 8.16 9.35
CA HIS A 174 6.63 8.04 10.81
C HIS A 174 5.40 7.34 11.40
N PHE A 175 4.21 7.61 10.87
CA PHE A 175 2.99 6.89 11.26
C PHE A 175 3.13 5.39 11.00
N TYR A 176 3.57 4.99 9.81
CA TYR A 176 3.76 3.60 9.48
C TYR A 176 4.90 2.95 10.29
N ALA A 177 5.99 3.67 10.54
CA ALA A 177 7.07 3.18 11.42
C ALA A 177 6.55 2.87 12.83
N HIS A 178 5.68 3.70 13.41
CA HIS A 178 5.02 3.43 14.69
C HIS A 178 4.07 2.22 14.67
N LEU A 179 3.65 1.78 13.48
CA LEU A 179 2.87 0.55 13.30
C LEU A 179 3.75 -0.68 13.05
N GLY A 180 5.08 -0.50 13.06
CA GLY A 180 6.06 -1.58 12.85
C GLY A 180 6.43 -1.82 11.38
N TYR A 181 6.11 -0.88 10.47
CA TYR A 181 6.61 -0.91 9.11
C TYR A 181 8.06 -0.41 9.07
N VAL A 182 8.90 -1.07 8.29
CA VAL A 182 10.29 -0.71 8.06
C VAL A 182 10.50 -0.27 6.61
N LEU A 183 11.54 0.52 6.38
CA LEU A 183 11.91 0.97 5.04
C LEU A 183 12.31 -0.22 4.15
N SER A 184 11.96 -0.16 2.88
CA SER A 184 12.21 -1.22 1.91
C SER A 184 12.60 -0.71 0.53
N THR A 185 13.04 -1.61 -0.32
CA THR A 185 13.21 -1.35 -1.75
C THR A 185 11.85 -1.29 -2.47
N PRO A 186 11.78 -0.64 -3.64
CA PRO A 186 10.59 -0.61 -4.47
C PRO A 186 10.11 -2.01 -4.88
N VAL A 187 8.79 -2.17 -4.94
CA VAL A 187 8.11 -3.35 -5.47
C VAL A 187 7.07 -2.94 -6.51
N GLN A 188 6.76 -3.82 -7.46
CA GLN A 188 5.69 -3.59 -8.41
C GLN A 188 4.36 -4.11 -7.85
N ASN A 189 3.34 -3.27 -7.88
CA ASN A 189 2.00 -3.67 -7.49
C ASN A 189 1.16 -4.02 -8.74
N ALA A 190 0.40 -5.10 -8.67
CA ALA A 190 -0.50 -5.52 -9.73
C ALA A 190 -1.68 -4.55 -9.93
N GLY A 191 -2.02 -3.75 -8.93
CA GLY A 191 -3.10 -2.76 -9.02
C GLY A 191 -2.86 -1.67 -10.06
N ALA A 192 -1.60 -1.28 -10.26
CA ALA A 192 -1.22 -0.34 -11.32
C ALA A 192 -1.28 -0.97 -12.72
N MET A 193 -1.09 -2.28 -12.82
CA MET A 193 -1.04 -3.02 -14.09
C MET A 193 -2.41 -3.55 -14.55
N THR A 194 -3.39 -3.68 -13.66
CA THR A 194 -4.74 -4.21 -14.01
C THR A 194 -5.50 -3.37 -15.03
N ALA A 195 -5.07 -2.15 -15.30
CA ALA A 195 -5.62 -1.33 -16.36
C ALA A 195 -5.20 -1.78 -17.76
N PHE A 196 -4.09 -2.55 -17.88
CA PHE A 196 -3.46 -2.89 -19.16
C PHE A 196 -3.32 -4.40 -19.40
N ILE A 197 -3.37 -5.22 -18.36
CA ILE A 197 -3.12 -6.66 -18.45
C ILE A 197 -4.27 -7.44 -17.79
N PRO A 198 -4.80 -8.49 -18.44
CA PRO A 198 -5.81 -9.37 -17.84
C PRO A 198 -5.34 -9.96 -16.50
N MET A 199 -6.22 -10.05 -15.53
CA MET A 199 -5.92 -10.55 -14.18
C MET A 199 -5.27 -11.95 -14.20
N GLU A 200 -5.68 -12.78 -15.13
CA GLU A 200 -5.16 -14.15 -15.31
C GLU A 200 -3.65 -14.16 -15.63
N THR A 201 -3.21 -13.22 -16.47
CA THR A 201 -1.80 -13.02 -16.79
C THR A 201 -1.00 -12.54 -15.59
N LEU A 202 -1.57 -11.62 -14.79
CA LEU A 202 -0.94 -11.13 -13.55
C LEU A 202 -0.81 -12.24 -12.50
N LEU A 203 -1.80 -13.12 -12.39
CA LEU A 203 -1.75 -14.28 -11.49
C LEU A 203 -0.67 -15.28 -11.91
N ARG A 204 -0.40 -15.45 -13.21
CA ARG A 204 0.71 -16.27 -13.69
C ARG A 204 2.06 -15.70 -13.26
N PHE A 205 2.28 -14.42 -13.41
CA PHE A 205 3.52 -13.75 -12.94
C PHE A 205 3.69 -13.83 -11.41
N SER A 206 2.60 -13.74 -10.65
CA SER A 206 2.63 -13.83 -9.19
C SER A 206 2.92 -15.26 -8.68
N ARG A 207 2.76 -16.28 -9.53
CA ARG A 207 3.02 -17.71 -9.19
C ARG A 207 4.38 -18.21 -9.63
N MET A 208 5.14 -17.42 -10.42
CA MET A 208 6.51 -17.81 -10.76
C MET A 208 7.38 -17.73 -9.50
N PRO A 209 8.11 -18.81 -9.14
CA PRO A 209 9.09 -18.77 -8.07
C PRO A 209 10.15 -17.73 -8.44
N SER A 210 10.57 -16.93 -7.48
CA SER A 210 11.78 -16.12 -7.63
C SER A 210 12.95 -17.09 -7.81
N GLU A 211 13.49 -17.18 -9.02
CA GLU A 211 14.75 -17.88 -9.23
C GLU A 211 15.82 -17.08 -8.48
N GLU A 212 16.16 -17.55 -7.29
CA GLU A 212 17.45 -17.25 -6.70
C GLU A 212 18.50 -17.81 -7.66
N THR A 213 19.23 -16.91 -8.29
CA THR A 213 20.31 -17.22 -9.23
C THR A 213 21.43 -17.96 -8.50
N SER A 214 21.30 -19.28 -8.38
CA SER A 214 22.42 -20.13 -8.10
C SER A 214 23.17 -20.40 -9.42
N VAL A 215 24.23 -19.65 -9.61
CA VAL A 215 25.23 -19.90 -10.65
C VAL A 215 25.88 -21.25 -10.34
N GLN A 216 25.39 -22.33 -10.93
CA GLN A 216 26.12 -23.57 -11.03
C GLN A 216 26.67 -23.70 -12.45
N THR A 217 27.96 -23.44 -12.53
CA THR A 217 28.81 -23.81 -13.66
C THR A 217 28.75 -25.33 -13.87
N GLN A 218 28.06 -25.78 -14.89
CA GLN A 218 28.22 -27.15 -15.39
C GLN A 218 28.89 -27.14 -16.74
N THR A 219 30.20 -27.37 -16.69
CA THR A 219 31.00 -27.90 -17.79
C THR A 219 30.46 -29.30 -18.16
N LYS A 220 29.85 -29.43 -19.31
CA LYS A 220 29.54 -30.75 -19.83
C LYS A 220 30.21 -30.96 -21.18
N MET A 221 31.35 -31.67 -21.11
CA MET A 221 31.90 -32.40 -22.24
C MET A 221 30.87 -33.43 -22.75
N HIS A 222 30.64 -33.46 -24.04
CA HIS A 222 30.12 -34.67 -24.68
C HIS A 222 30.89 -34.91 -25.96
N ALA A 223 31.68 -36.01 -25.90
CA ALA A 223 32.25 -36.68 -27.04
C ALA A 223 31.28 -37.78 -27.48
N GLN A 224 31.13 -37.95 -28.76
CA GLN A 224 30.79 -39.18 -29.49
C GLN A 224 30.17 -38.77 -30.83
N GLY A 225 30.70 -39.11 -31.95
CA GLY A 225 31.21 -40.36 -32.46
C GLY A 225 30.47 -40.72 -33.72
N ASP A 226 31.24 -40.95 -34.71
CA ASP A 226 31.20 -42.01 -35.73
C ASP A 226 30.95 -41.66 -37.20
N ARG A 227 32.01 -42.10 -37.96
CA ARG A 227 32.03 -42.78 -39.29
C ARG A 227 31.57 -41.95 -40.51
N ASP A 228 32.23 -41.98 -41.64
CA ASP A 228 32.96 -43.03 -42.35
C ASP A 228 33.70 -42.46 -43.58
N SER A 229 34.78 -43.14 -43.94
CA SER A 229 35.32 -43.43 -45.27
C SER A 229 35.76 -42.36 -46.27
N GLY A 230 37.00 -42.46 -46.69
CA GLY A 230 37.43 -42.12 -48.04
C GLY A 230 38.90 -41.71 -48.18
N GLY A 231 39.72 -42.68 -48.60
CA GLY A 231 41.14 -42.70 -48.72
C GLY A 231 41.79 -41.69 -49.69
N GLY A 232 43.11 -41.57 -49.58
CA GLY A 232 43.95 -40.80 -50.53
C GLY A 232 45.36 -40.61 -50.02
N CYS A 233 46.31 -41.29 -50.66
CA CYS A 233 47.73 -41.46 -50.35
C CYS A 233 48.59 -40.21 -50.20
N ALA A 234 49.50 -40.29 -49.25
CA ALA A 234 50.91 -39.94 -49.21
C ALA A 234 51.49 -38.79 -49.99
N VAL A 235 52.20 -37.88 -49.27
CA VAL A 235 53.62 -37.53 -49.56
C VAL A 235 54.20 -37.01 -48.24
N ARG A 236 55.32 -37.60 -47.81
CA ARG A 236 56.16 -37.18 -46.70
C ARG A 236 56.96 -35.93 -47.02
N SER A 237 56.95 -34.93 -46.16
CA SER A 237 57.96 -33.87 -46.07
C SER A 237 58.46 -33.76 -44.63
N PRO A 238 59.75 -33.41 -44.39
CA PRO A 238 60.40 -33.52 -43.09
C PRO A 238 59.95 -32.45 -42.10
N PRO A 239 60.17 -32.70 -40.76
CA PRO A 239 59.70 -31.77 -39.73
C PRO A 239 60.58 -30.56 -39.62
N SER A 240 59.99 -29.38 -39.86
CA SER A 240 60.56 -28.09 -39.47
C SER A 240 60.33 -27.88 -37.98
N PHE A 241 61.43 -27.77 -37.21
CA PHE A 241 61.40 -27.34 -35.83
C PHE A 241 61.04 -25.84 -35.81
N SER A 242 59.77 -25.53 -35.55
CA SER A 242 59.36 -24.19 -35.21
C SER A 242 59.40 -24.02 -33.66
N LEU A 243 60.20 -23.05 -33.23
CA LEU A 243 60.19 -22.62 -31.80
C LEU A 243 58.80 -22.16 -31.42
N PRO A 244 58.33 -22.52 -30.19
CA PRO A 244 57.02 -22.03 -29.70
C PRO A 244 57.03 -20.50 -29.61
N PRO A 245 55.91 -19.82 -29.96
CA PRO A 245 55.81 -18.40 -29.80
C PRO A 245 55.91 -17.99 -28.33
N PRO A 246 56.47 -16.80 -28.01
CA PRO A 246 56.55 -16.33 -26.64
C PRO A 246 55.12 -16.18 -26.06
N PRO A 247 54.96 -16.43 -24.74
CA PRO A 247 53.63 -16.29 -24.12
C PRO A 247 53.15 -14.84 -24.26
N PRO A 248 51.84 -14.63 -24.53
CA PRO A 248 51.30 -13.29 -24.62
C PRO A 248 51.47 -12.56 -23.30
N LEU A 249 51.97 -11.33 -23.38
CA LEU A 249 52.05 -10.41 -22.26
C LEU A 249 50.66 -10.28 -21.62
N SER A 250 50.53 -10.71 -20.38
CA SER A 250 49.29 -10.54 -19.60
C SER A 250 49.03 -9.03 -19.41
N ILE A 251 48.06 -8.50 -20.14
CA ILE A 251 47.55 -7.16 -19.91
C ILE A 251 46.86 -7.22 -18.53
N PRO A 252 47.17 -6.34 -17.57
CA PRO A 252 46.46 -6.31 -16.29
C PRO A 252 44.96 -6.06 -16.58
N THR A 253 44.12 -6.99 -16.18
CA THR A 253 42.67 -6.79 -16.21
C THR A 253 42.32 -5.61 -15.32
N PRO A 254 41.53 -4.63 -15.81
CA PRO A 254 41.08 -3.54 -14.96
C PRO A 254 40.32 -4.10 -13.76
N PRO A 255 40.43 -3.47 -12.58
CA PRO A 255 39.71 -3.92 -11.40
C PRO A 255 38.19 -3.96 -11.71
N PRO A 256 37.46 -4.94 -11.17
CA PRO A 256 36.04 -5.03 -11.37
C PRO A 256 35.38 -3.72 -10.88
N PRO A 257 34.34 -3.23 -11.59
CA PRO A 257 33.61 -2.04 -11.14
C PRO A 257 33.07 -2.28 -9.72
N PRO A 258 33.06 -1.23 -8.87
CA PRO A 258 32.50 -1.34 -7.52
C PRO A 258 31.05 -1.83 -7.62
N PRO A 259 30.57 -2.65 -6.67
CA PRO A 259 29.21 -3.12 -6.67
C PRO A 259 28.25 -1.92 -6.66
N PRO A 260 27.09 -2.01 -7.35
CA PRO A 260 26.14 -0.92 -7.40
C PRO A 260 25.71 -0.56 -5.97
N THR A 261 25.96 0.68 -5.59
CA THR A 261 25.54 1.19 -4.28
C THR A 261 24.03 1.22 -4.27
N ILE A 262 23.39 0.35 -3.49
CA ILE A 262 21.94 0.39 -3.29
C ILE A 262 21.62 1.73 -2.64
N PRO A 263 20.76 2.56 -3.23
CA PRO A 263 20.41 3.85 -2.64
C PRO A 263 19.80 3.65 -1.26
N PHE A 264 20.46 4.23 -0.26
CA PHE A 264 20.04 4.09 1.14
C PHE A 264 18.87 5.04 1.43
N GLN A 265 17.81 4.53 2.08
CA GLN A 265 16.62 5.26 2.48
C GLN A 265 16.58 5.39 4.01
N THR A 266 16.26 6.59 4.51
CA THR A 266 16.01 6.86 5.94
C THR A 266 14.58 7.36 6.12
N LEU A 267 14.11 7.52 7.35
CA LEU A 267 12.78 8.10 7.60
C LEU A 267 12.69 9.61 7.28
N THR A 268 13.81 10.27 7.07
CA THR A 268 13.87 11.70 6.73
C THR A 268 14.21 11.94 5.26
N GLU A 269 14.88 10.98 4.62
CA GLU A 269 15.35 11.13 3.23
C GLU A 269 15.11 9.85 2.45
N THR A 270 14.72 10.01 1.19
CA THR A 270 14.53 8.90 0.26
C THR A 270 15.12 9.26 -1.12
N PRO A 271 15.83 8.33 -1.78
CA PRO A 271 16.29 8.51 -3.14
C PRO A 271 15.16 8.33 -4.17
N TYR A 272 14.04 7.76 -3.75
CA TYR A 272 12.93 7.45 -4.64
C TYR A 272 12.01 8.64 -4.86
N ARG A 273 11.53 8.78 -6.10
CA ARG A 273 10.62 9.84 -6.52
C ARG A 273 9.41 9.22 -7.21
N ASP A 274 8.25 9.85 -7.05
CA ASP A 274 7.06 9.50 -7.83
C ASP A 274 7.13 10.10 -9.25
N ALA A 275 6.12 9.86 -10.07
CA ALA A 275 6.04 10.38 -11.43
C ALA A 275 6.01 11.92 -11.53
N LYS A 276 5.75 12.61 -10.41
CA LYS A 276 5.76 14.09 -10.30
C LYS A 276 7.06 14.62 -9.70
N GLY A 277 8.03 13.74 -9.39
CA GLY A 277 9.29 14.08 -8.75
C GLY A 277 9.22 14.28 -7.24
N LEU A 278 8.09 13.97 -6.60
CA LEU A 278 7.94 14.08 -5.16
C LEU A 278 8.62 12.92 -4.43
N PRO A 279 9.23 13.15 -3.25
CA PRO A 279 9.81 12.09 -2.44
C PRO A 279 8.77 11.02 -2.11
N ILE A 280 9.15 9.75 -2.23
CA ILE A 280 8.29 8.61 -1.90
C ILE A 280 9.05 7.61 -1.07
N TYR A 281 8.47 7.20 0.06
CA TYR A 281 9.04 6.22 0.99
C TYR A 281 8.40 4.86 0.75
N TRP A 282 9.24 3.87 0.48
CA TRP A 282 8.83 2.48 0.37
C TRP A 282 8.96 1.80 1.72
N MET A 283 7.91 1.13 2.15
CA MET A 283 7.90 0.47 3.45
C MET A 283 7.21 -0.90 3.36
N HIS A 284 7.62 -1.82 4.24
CA HIS A 284 6.95 -3.10 4.40
C HIS A 284 6.85 -3.51 5.88
N LYS A 285 5.97 -4.46 6.14
CA LYS A 285 5.82 -5.12 7.44
C LYS A 285 5.55 -6.59 7.21
N ASP A 286 6.30 -7.45 7.88
CA ASP A 286 5.99 -8.87 7.98
C ASP A 286 4.85 -9.06 9.00
N ILE A 287 3.81 -9.80 8.62
CA ILE A 287 2.55 -9.91 9.36
C ILE A 287 2.20 -11.35 9.72
#